data_267c5ad018333e2a473b8e19eda5b7b5
#
_entry.id   267c5ad018333e2a473b8e19eda5b7b5
#
_cell.length_a   1.000
_cell.length_b   1.000
_cell.length_c   1.000
_cell.angle_alpha   90.00
_cell.angle_beta   90.00
_cell.angle_gamma   90.00
#
_symmetry.space_group_name_H-M   'P 1'
#
loop_
_entity.id
_entity.type
_entity.pdbx_description
1 polymer ?
#
loop_
_entity_poly.entity_id
_entity_poly.type
_entity_poly.pdbx_seq_one_letter_code
_entity_poly.pdbx_strand_id
1 'polypeptide(L)' 'MFLKKKEVAERYGISVSSVNNYMRQGMPYYKIGSKLVRFNPEDVEKWIKEKVKNEQN' A
#
# COMPACT_ATOMS: atom_id res chain seq x y z
N MET A 1 -7.82 3.71 11.35
CA MET A 1 -7.35 4.94 10.69
C MET A 1 -6.81 4.62 9.30
N PHE A 2 -7.29 5.37 8.31
CA PHE A 2 -6.87 5.13 6.93
C PHE A 2 -5.77 6.09 6.52
N LEU A 3 -4.90 5.65 5.63
CA LEU A 3 -3.75 6.42 5.17
C LEU A 3 -3.93 6.85 3.73
N LYS A 4 -3.36 8.00 3.39
CA LYS A 4 -3.26 8.45 2.01
C LYS A 4 -2.05 7.80 1.35
N LYS A 5 -2.00 7.85 0.01
CA LYS A 5 -0.83 7.32 -0.72
C LYS A 5 0.47 7.91 -0.20
N LYS A 6 0.50 9.22 0.01
CA LYS A 6 1.70 9.88 0.49
C LYS A 6 2.11 9.37 1.85
N GLU A 7 1.13 9.12 2.72
CA GLU A 7 1.42 8.62 4.06
C GLU A 7 1.96 7.20 4.02
N VAL A 8 1.42 6.37 3.12
CA VAL A 8 1.96 5.02 2.94
C VAL A 8 3.39 5.08 2.44
N ALA A 9 3.65 5.95 1.47
CA ALA A 9 5.00 6.12 0.93
C ALA A 9 5.98 6.51 2.03
N GLU A 10 5.61 7.47 2.87
CA GLU A 10 6.46 7.93 3.95
C GLU A 10 6.68 6.85 5.00
N ARG A 11 5.62 6.12 5.31
CA ARG A 11 5.68 5.09 6.35
C ARG A 11 6.67 3.99 5.99
N TYR A 12 6.76 3.65 4.73
CA TYR A 12 7.61 2.55 4.28
C TYR A 12 8.86 3.02 3.54
N GLY A 13 9.09 4.34 3.49
CA GLY A 13 10.30 4.87 2.88
C GLY A 13 10.39 4.65 1.39
N ILE A 14 9.25 4.72 0.70
CA ILE A 14 9.20 4.51 -0.74
C ILE A 14 8.55 5.72 -1.40
N SER A 15 8.60 5.77 -2.72
CA SER A 15 7.97 6.87 -3.46
C SER A 15 6.49 6.58 -3.70
N VAL A 16 5.73 7.65 -4.02
CA VAL A 16 4.33 7.48 -4.37
C VAL A 16 4.21 6.64 -5.64
N SER A 17 5.17 6.77 -6.56
CA SER A 17 5.18 5.93 -7.75
C SER A 17 5.27 4.45 -7.39
N SER A 18 6.07 4.12 -6.38
CA SER A 18 6.14 2.75 -5.90
C SER A 18 4.83 2.28 -5.32
N VAL A 19 4.14 3.15 -4.58
CA VAL A 19 2.83 2.81 -4.03
C VAL A 19 1.86 2.47 -5.16
N ASN A 20 1.84 3.29 -6.21
CA ASN A 20 0.98 3.02 -7.37
C ASN A 20 1.32 1.68 -8.00
N ASN A 21 2.60 1.38 -8.09
CA ASN A 21 3.07 0.13 -8.68
C ASN A 21 2.57 -1.07 -7.86
N TYR A 22 2.68 -0.97 -6.54
CA TYR A 22 2.23 -2.05 -5.66
C TYR A 22 0.72 -2.23 -5.72
N MET A 23 -0.02 -1.14 -5.90
CA MET A 23 -1.47 -1.24 -6.07
C MET A 23 -1.83 -2.08 -7.28
N ARG A 24 -1.07 -1.95 -8.38
CA ARG A 24 -1.27 -2.77 -9.56
C ARG A 24 -0.94 -4.24 -9.30
N GLN A 25 -0.06 -4.50 -8.34
CA GLN A 25 0.34 -5.85 -8.00
C GLN A 25 -0.63 -6.53 -7.04
N GLY A 26 -1.61 -5.80 -6.55
CA GLY A 26 -2.62 -6.37 -5.68
C GLY A 26 -2.64 -5.86 -4.26
N MET A 27 -1.87 -4.82 -3.95
CA MET A 27 -1.90 -4.24 -2.61
C MET A 27 -3.30 -3.70 -2.32
N PRO A 28 -3.91 -4.08 -1.18
CA PRO A 28 -5.29 -3.69 -0.90
C PRO A 28 -5.42 -2.19 -0.63
N TYR A 29 -6.49 -1.62 -1.14
CA TYR A 29 -6.81 -0.22 -0.92
C TYR A 29 -8.30 -0.01 -1.07
N TYR A 30 -8.77 1.14 -0.58
CA TYR A 30 -10.17 1.54 -0.71
C TYR A 30 -10.25 2.76 -1.60
N LYS A 31 -11.15 2.71 -2.56
CA LYS A 31 -11.40 3.85 -3.43
C LYS A 31 -12.73 4.46 -3.02
N ILE A 32 -12.69 5.68 -2.54
CA ILE A 32 -13.87 6.40 -2.05
C ILE A 32 -14.26 7.41 -3.10
N GLY A 33 -15.42 7.18 -3.74
CA GLY A 33 -15.82 8.02 -4.85
C GLY A 33 -14.92 7.76 -6.06
N SER A 34 -14.67 8.78 -6.86
CA SER A 34 -13.90 8.61 -8.08
C SER A 34 -12.43 9.00 -7.93
N LYS A 35 -12.07 9.68 -6.85
CA LYS A 35 -10.73 10.27 -6.76
C LYS A 35 -9.98 9.94 -5.48
N LEU A 36 -10.68 9.60 -4.40
CA LEU A 36 -10.01 9.40 -3.11
C LEU A 36 -9.59 7.96 -2.95
N VAL A 37 -8.31 7.78 -2.64
CA VAL A 37 -7.76 6.46 -2.34
C VAL A 37 -7.25 6.46 -0.91
N ARG A 38 -7.60 5.43 -0.17
CA ARG A 38 -7.18 5.28 1.22
C ARG A 38 -6.73 3.86 1.46
N PHE A 39 -5.87 3.69 2.45
CA PHE A 39 -5.29 2.41 2.79
C PHE A 39 -5.53 2.10 4.25
N ASN A 40 -5.89 0.86 4.53
CA ASN A 40 -5.92 0.36 5.89
C ASN A 40 -4.51 -0.14 6.22
N PRO A 41 -3.83 0.47 7.21
CA PRO A 41 -2.44 0.08 7.50
C PRO A 41 -2.27 -1.39 7.83
N GLU A 42 -3.26 -1.99 8.47
CA GLU A 42 -3.17 -3.42 8.79
C GLU A 42 -3.20 -4.28 7.54
N ASP A 43 -4.06 -3.92 6.60
CA ASP A 43 -4.15 -4.67 5.33
C ASP A 43 -2.88 -4.51 4.52
N VAL A 44 -2.36 -3.30 4.45
CA VAL A 44 -1.13 -3.02 3.70
C VAL A 44 0.04 -3.78 4.32
N GLU A 45 0.15 -3.74 5.61
CA GLU A 45 1.25 -4.40 6.31
C GLU A 45 1.19 -5.91 6.10
N LYS A 46 0.01 -6.49 6.16
CA LYS A 46 -0.16 -7.91 5.92
C LYS A 46 0.28 -8.29 4.51
N TRP A 47 -0.12 -7.48 3.53
CA TRP A 47 0.26 -7.74 2.14
C TRP A 47 1.77 -7.66 1.96
N ILE A 48 2.40 -6.65 2.57
CA ILE A 48 3.84 -6.48 2.46
C ILE A 48 4.57 -7.65 3.11
N LYS A 49 4.12 -8.09 4.27
CA LYS A 49 4.77 -9.20 4.97
C LYS A 49 4.73 -10.47 4.13
N GLU A 50 3.62 -10.72 3.47
CA GLU A 50 3.51 -11.89 2.62
C GLU A 50 4.43 -11.80 1.42
N LYS A 51 4.56 -10.60 0.87
CA LYS A 51 5.42 -10.35 -0.28
C LYS A 51 6.88 -10.55 0.08
N VAL A 52 7.30 -9.93 1.18
CA VAL A 52 8.69 -10.03 1.65
C VAL A 52 9.04 -11.46 2.00
N LYS A 53 8.13 -12.16 2.62
CA LYS A 53 8.34 -13.56 2.99
C LYS A 53 8.64 -14.40 1.77
N ASN A 54 7.93 -14.16 0.68
CA ASN A 54 8.15 -14.88 -0.56
C ASN A 54 9.51 -14.57 -1.18
N GLU A 55 9.95 -13.34 -1.04
CA GLU A 55 11.20 -12.91 -1.66
C GLU A 55 12.43 -13.35 -0.88
N GLN A 56 12.26 -13.61 0.39
CA GLN A 56 13.40 -14.03 1.21
C GLN A 56 13.77 -15.49 1.04
N ASN A 57 12.95 -16.21 0.34
CA ASN A 57 13.28 -17.60 0.04
C ASN A 57 14.07 -17.70 -1.24
#